data_250896a8d8b0926a13ef9582a1961c99
#
_entry.id   250896a8d8b0926a13ef9582a1961c99
#
_cell.length_a   1.000
_cell.length_b   1.000
_cell.length_c   1.000
_cell.angle_alpha   90.00
_cell.angle_beta   90.00
_cell.angle_gamma   90.00
#
_symmetry.space_group_name_H-M   'P 1'
#
loop_
_entity.id
_entity.type
_entity.pdbx_description
1 polymer ?
#
loop_
_entity_poly.entity_id
_entity_poly.type
_entity_poly.pdbx_seq_one_letter_code
_entity_poly.pdbx_strand_id
1 'polypeptide(L)'
;MEFTQGVRFDSLGLTEEVQRALKKKNIEESTPVQAGCIPPMREWKDVIAKAPTGTGKTFAFGIPIIEHIEPGSEETEAVILAPTRELAMQITAELRDLCVYLPGVRIVCLYGGAPIGKQIDALKKHPQIVVATPGRLSDHMKRRTVKLDNVKTVVLDEADRMLDMGFIHDVTRILDKLASRRNLGMFSATISREVMDISWMYQRDPEEITVQAKEENKPDIAQYRIDVDQNDKAHVMAQIIRAEGHERVMAFCNTKGMTERLKAFLMMEGLEADCIHGDIPQKKREAVMARFRRGELPIFVATDVAARGIDVDDVDAVFNYDVPLENEYYVHRIGRTGRAKRRGVAYTLVSDYPSGMRLDGIAKFTGNEVKKAHLDAEGKLVED
;
A
#
# COMPACT_ATOMS: atom_id res chain seq x y z
N MET A 1 8.06 10.51 18.62
CA MET A 1 9.49 10.06 18.76
C MET A 1 10.02 9.62 17.41
N GLU A 2 11.29 9.90 17.10
CA GLU A 2 11.94 9.43 15.89
C GLU A 2 12.67 8.11 16.15
N PHE A 3 12.37 7.11 15.37
CA PHE A 3 13.03 5.79 15.41
C PHE A 3 13.86 5.60 14.15
N THR A 4 15.16 5.42 14.31
CA THR A 4 16.11 5.27 13.19
C THR A 4 16.69 3.87 13.07
N GLN A 5 16.55 3.04 14.12
CA GLN A 5 17.09 1.68 14.16
C GLN A 5 16.07 0.69 14.72
N GLY A 6 16.12 -0.53 14.23
CA GLY A 6 15.44 -1.67 14.83
C GLY A 6 16.21 -2.23 16.03
N VAL A 7 15.57 -3.12 16.74
CA VAL A 7 16.15 -3.90 17.84
C VAL A 7 15.91 -5.39 17.60
N ARG A 8 16.65 -6.25 18.27
CA ARG A 8 16.37 -7.69 18.20
C ARG A 8 15.01 -8.00 18.81
N PHE A 9 14.24 -8.87 18.16
CA PHE A 9 12.91 -9.26 18.66
C PHE A 9 12.95 -9.96 20.03
N ASP A 10 14.04 -10.67 20.36
CA ASP A 10 14.22 -11.29 21.66
C ASP A 10 14.29 -10.27 22.81
N SER A 11 14.72 -9.03 22.54
CA SER A 11 14.75 -7.94 23.52
C SER A 11 13.39 -7.28 23.79
N LEU A 12 12.38 -7.54 22.93
CA LEU A 12 11.04 -6.97 23.09
C LEU A 12 10.14 -7.74 24.05
N GLY A 13 10.59 -8.86 24.59
CA GLY A 13 9.83 -9.67 25.54
C GLY A 13 8.54 -10.26 24.97
N LEU A 14 8.58 -10.66 23.68
CA LEU A 14 7.43 -11.25 22.97
C LEU A 14 7.15 -12.67 23.49
N THR A 15 5.91 -13.14 23.31
CA THR A 15 5.52 -14.52 23.64
C THR A 15 6.33 -15.54 22.84
N GLU A 16 6.48 -16.74 23.38
CA GLU A 16 7.27 -17.81 22.75
C GLU A 16 6.73 -18.18 21.36
N GLU A 17 5.41 -18.24 21.22
CA GLU A 17 4.73 -18.57 19.98
C GLU A 17 5.04 -17.57 18.86
N VAL A 18 4.99 -16.26 19.18
CA VAL A 18 5.33 -15.18 18.24
C VAL A 18 6.82 -15.23 17.89
N GLN A 19 7.70 -15.43 18.88
CA GLN A 19 9.14 -15.56 18.61
C GLN A 19 9.44 -16.74 17.68
N ARG A 20 8.77 -17.90 17.90
CA ARG A 20 8.90 -19.07 17.02
C ARG A 20 8.41 -18.79 15.60
N ALA A 21 7.31 -18.05 15.45
CA ALA A 21 6.79 -17.66 14.14
C ALA A 21 7.77 -16.74 13.39
N LEU A 22 8.36 -15.76 14.08
CA LEU A 22 9.39 -14.88 13.50
C LEU A 22 10.66 -15.65 13.08
N LYS A 23 11.15 -16.56 13.93
CA LYS A 23 12.29 -17.44 13.61
C LYS A 23 12.03 -18.31 12.39
N LYS A 24 10.81 -18.86 12.26
CA LYS A 24 10.41 -19.63 11.06
C LYS A 24 10.49 -18.82 9.78
N LYS A 25 10.30 -17.49 9.86
CA LYS A 25 10.42 -16.56 8.75
C LYS A 25 11.85 -16.01 8.56
N ASN A 26 12.82 -16.46 9.36
CA ASN A 26 14.20 -15.94 9.42
C ASN A 26 14.26 -14.44 9.71
N ILE A 27 13.36 -13.94 10.58
CA ILE A 27 13.30 -12.53 10.99
C ILE A 27 13.79 -12.45 12.43
N GLU A 28 14.99 -11.89 12.64
CA GLU A 28 15.61 -11.77 13.96
C GLU A 28 15.57 -10.33 14.50
N GLU A 29 15.61 -9.35 13.60
CA GLU A 29 15.63 -7.94 13.94
C GLU A 29 14.33 -7.26 13.52
N SER A 30 13.84 -6.38 14.39
CA SER A 30 12.72 -5.52 14.09
C SER A 30 13.14 -4.36 13.18
N THR A 31 12.19 -3.86 12.43
CA THR A 31 12.36 -2.56 11.75
C THR A 31 12.16 -1.40 12.74
N PRO A 32 12.57 -0.17 12.41
CA PRO A 32 12.34 0.99 13.28
C PRO A 32 10.87 1.22 13.64
N VAL A 33 9.93 1.02 12.71
CA VAL A 33 8.49 1.17 13.01
C VAL A 33 7.99 0.09 13.95
N GLN A 34 8.52 -1.13 13.85
CA GLN A 34 8.17 -2.23 14.76
C GLN A 34 8.72 -1.96 16.16
N ALA A 35 9.99 -1.53 16.27
CA ALA A 35 10.60 -1.17 17.54
C ALA A 35 9.84 -0.04 18.26
N GLY A 36 9.34 0.93 17.51
CA GLY A 36 8.57 2.05 18.06
C GLY A 36 7.13 1.72 18.43
N CYS A 37 6.43 0.90 17.62
CA CYS A 37 4.99 0.69 17.79
C CYS A 37 4.64 -0.51 18.67
N ILE A 38 5.45 -1.58 18.67
CA ILE A 38 5.13 -2.81 19.43
C ILE A 38 4.97 -2.54 20.93
N PRO A 39 5.93 -1.88 21.61
CA PRO A 39 5.81 -1.66 23.05
C PRO A 39 4.55 -0.87 23.45
N PRO A 40 4.28 0.33 22.91
CA PRO A 40 3.10 1.09 23.35
C PRO A 40 1.79 0.40 22.99
N MET A 41 1.68 -0.28 21.86
CA MET A 41 0.46 -1.01 21.52
C MET A 41 0.19 -2.20 22.43
N ARG A 42 1.24 -2.88 22.95
CA ARG A 42 1.12 -3.92 23.99
C ARG A 42 0.62 -3.34 25.30
N GLU A 43 0.94 -2.09 25.61
CA GLU A 43 0.45 -1.36 26.77
C GLU A 43 -0.95 -0.74 26.56
N TRP A 44 -1.62 -1.08 25.47
CA TRP A 44 -2.93 -0.53 25.10
C TRP A 44 -2.95 0.96 24.82
N LYS A 45 -1.82 1.57 24.49
CA LYS A 45 -1.76 2.98 24.08
C LYS A 45 -2.21 3.16 22.64
N ASP A 46 -2.80 4.29 22.38
CA ASP A 46 -3.05 4.73 21.00
C ASP A 46 -1.73 5.10 20.34
N VAL A 47 -1.61 4.79 19.05
CA VAL A 47 -0.38 5.03 18.28
C VAL A 47 -0.73 5.69 16.95
N ILE A 48 -0.01 6.74 16.58
CA ILE A 48 -0.01 7.27 15.22
C ILE A 48 1.40 7.14 14.64
N ALA A 49 1.54 6.32 13.61
CA ALA A 49 2.82 5.98 13.02
C ALA A 49 2.93 6.53 11.59
N LYS A 50 3.85 7.46 11.39
CA LYS A 50 4.28 7.92 10.07
C LYS A 50 5.43 7.06 9.59
N ALA A 51 5.17 6.16 8.64
CA ALA A 51 6.18 5.26 8.10
C ALA A 51 5.90 4.92 6.63
N PRO A 52 6.91 4.94 5.75
CA PRO A 52 6.77 4.56 4.35
C PRO A 52 6.20 3.16 4.16
N THR A 53 5.67 2.87 2.96
CA THR A 53 5.26 1.51 2.58
C THR A 53 6.48 0.58 2.55
N GLY A 54 6.30 -0.69 2.93
CA GLY A 54 7.39 -1.67 2.95
C GLY A 54 8.31 -1.62 4.16
N THR A 55 8.01 -0.80 5.18
CA THR A 55 8.80 -0.71 6.42
C THR A 55 8.43 -1.75 7.48
N GLY A 56 7.50 -2.67 7.18
CA GLY A 56 7.08 -3.73 8.12
C GLY A 56 5.97 -3.32 9.08
N LYS A 57 5.11 -2.36 8.71
CA LYS A 57 3.98 -1.89 9.51
C LYS A 57 3.05 -3.02 9.96
N THR A 58 2.81 -4.01 9.12
CA THR A 58 1.92 -5.14 9.44
C THR A 58 2.34 -5.86 10.71
N PHE A 59 3.63 -6.10 10.91
CA PHE A 59 4.12 -6.73 12.15
C PHE A 59 4.14 -5.76 13.32
N ALA A 60 4.28 -4.46 13.08
CA ALA A 60 4.26 -3.44 14.12
C ALA A 60 2.92 -3.41 14.88
N PHE A 61 1.79 -3.60 14.18
CA PHE A 61 0.49 -3.75 14.82
C PHE A 61 0.04 -5.20 15.00
N GLY A 62 0.46 -6.11 14.12
CA GLY A 62 0.03 -7.50 14.13
C GLY A 62 0.53 -8.26 15.36
N ILE A 63 1.79 -8.05 15.75
CA ILE A 63 2.37 -8.70 16.94
C ILE A 63 1.61 -8.33 18.20
N PRO A 64 1.40 -7.05 18.57
CA PRO A 64 0.61 -6.68 19.74
C PRO A 64 -0.82 -7.23 19.70
N ILE A 65 -1.48 -7.19 18.55
CA ILE A 65 -2.83 -7.74 18.41
C ILE A 65 -2.83 -9.23 18.75
N ILE A 66 -1.93 -10.01 18.15
CA ILE A 66 -1.87 -11.47 18.34
C ILE A 66 -1.58 -11.83 19.80
N GLU A 67 -0.71 -11.09 20.47
CA GLU A 67 -0.42 -11.32 21.89
C GLU A 67 -1.59 -10.97 22.83
N HIS A 68 -2.52 -10.12 22.37
CA HIS A 68 -3.72 -9.76 23.12
C HIS A 68 -4.92 -10.65 22.84
N ILE A 69 -4.90 -11.45 21.77
CA ILE A 69 -6.01 -12.34 21.42
C ILE A 69 -6.05 -13.53 22.39
N GLU A 70 -7.24 -13.83 22.86
CA GLU A 70 -7.52 -15.07 23.60
C GLU A 70 -7.80 -16.21 22.61
N PRO A 71 -6.89 -17.21 22.49
CA PRO A 71 -7.11 -18.32 21.57
C PRO A 71 -8.38 -19.10 21.95
N GLY A 72 -9.24 -19.36 20.96
CA GLY A 72 -10.50 -20.06 21.17
C GLY A 72 -11.67 -19.18 21.59
N SER A 73 -11.47 -17.91 21.91
CA SER A 73 -12.57 -16.95 22.12
C SER A 73 -13.56 -16.96 20.96
N GLU A 74 -14.83 -16.78 21.23
CA GLU A 74 -15.90 -16.65 20.23
C GLU A 74 -16.21 -15.20 19.88
N GLU A 75 -15.43 -14.26 20.39
CA GLU A 75 -15.64 -12.84 20.22
C GLU A 75 -14.63 -12.24 19.23
N THR A 76 -15.06 -11.24 18.47
CA THR A 76 -14.13 -10.43 17.68
C THR A 76 -13.44 -9.43 18.59
N GLU A 77 -12.12 -9.53 18.70
CA GLU A 77 -11.31 -8.72 19.62
C GLU A 77 -10.47 -7.67 18.92
N ALA A 78 -10.20 -7.85 17.62
CA ALA A 78 -9.48 -6.87 16.83
C ALA A 78 -10.10 -6.62 15.45
N VAL A 79 -10.08 -5.36 15.02
CA VAL A 79 -10.49 -4.92 13.68
C VAL A 79 -9.33 -4.17 13.03
N ILE A 80 -8.99 -4.55 11.81
CA ILE A 80 -7.99 -3.88 10.99
C ILE A 80 -8.66 -3.42 9.71
N LEU A 81 -8.61 -2.11 9.45
CA LEU A 81 -9.11 -1.52 8.22
C LEU A 81 -7.96 -1.27 7.24
N ALA A 82 -8.18 -1.63 6.00
CA ALA A 82 -7.26 -1.38 4.89
C ALA A 82 -8.02 -0.78 3.69
N PRO A 83 -7.41 0.16 2.94
CA PRO A 83 -8.07 0.87 1.83
C PRO A 83 -8.47 -0.05 0.69
N THR A 84 -7.70 -1.11 0.46
CA THR A 84 -7.90 -2.00 -0.68
C THR A 84 -8.04 -3.44 -0.25
N ARG A 85 -8.68 -4.21 -1.10
CA ARG A 85 -8.86 -5.64 -0.94
C ARG A 85 -7.52 -6.39 -0.92
N GLU A 86 -6.62 -5.99 -1.81
CA GLU A 86 -5.31 -6.60 -1.98
C GLU A 86 -4.51 -6.47 -0.68
N LEU A 87 -4.48 -5.26 -0.08
CA LEU A 87 -3.82 -5.02 1.19
C LEU A 87 -4.50 -5.78 2.35
N ALA A 88 -5.84 -5.80 2.39
CA ALA A 88 -6.55 -6.59 3.41
C ALA A 88 -6.22 -8.09 3.33
N MET A 89 -6.10 -8.64 2.13
CA MET A 89 -5.70 -10.03 1.91
C MET A 89 -4.24 -10.28 2.33
N GLN A 90 -3.33 -9.34 2.00
CA GLN A 90 -1.93 -9.42 2.40
C GLN A 90 -1.79 -9.39 3.93
N ILE A 91 -2.39 -8.41 4.60
CA ILE A 91 -2.41 -8.33 6.07
C ILE A 91 -2.93 -9.64 6.68
N THR A 92 -4.04 -10.17 6.13
CA THR A 92 -4.61 -11.44 6.60
C THR A 92 -3.63 -12.60 6.47
N ALA A 93 -2.88 -12.69 5.38
CA ALA A 93 -1.88 -13.74 5.18
C ALA A 93 -0.71 -13.59 6.16
N GLU A 94 -0.18 -12.38 6.34
CA GLU A 94 0.91 -12.10 7.26
C GLU A 94 0.53 -12.39 8.73
N LEU A 95 -0.70 -12.04 9.14
CA LEU A 95 -1.19 -12.38 10.48
C LEU A 95 -1.37 -13.89 10.68
N ARG A 96 -1.83 -14.62 9.67
CA ARG A 96 -1.91 -16.09 9.75
C ARG A 96 -0.55 -16.73 9.92
N ASP A 97 0.46 -16.20 9.25
CA ASP A 97 1.84 -16.66 9.41
C ASP A 97 2.36 -16.44 10.84
N LEU A 98 2.03 -15.31 11.44
CA LEU A 98 2.37 -15.02 12.84
C LEU A 98 1.61 -15.93 13.83
N CYS A 99 0.39 -16.36 13.50
CA CYS A 99 -0.43 -17.24 14.33
C CYS A 99 -0.13 -18.73 14.15
N VAL A 100 0.88 -19.12 13.38
CA VAL A 100 1.13 -20.53 13.03
C VAL A 100 1.35 -21.45 14.23
N TYR A 101 1.77 -20.91 15.37
CA TYR A 101 1.95 -21.62 16.63
C TYR A 101 0.87 -21.29 17.68
N LEU A 102 -0.19 -20.60 17.30
CA LEU A 102 -1.34 -20.23 18.13
C LEU A 102 -2.62 -20.91 17.63
N PRO A 103 -2.80 -22.21 17.91
CA PRO A 103 -4.01 -22.90 17.49
C PRO A 103 -5.24 -22.28 18.15
N GLY A 104 -6.33 -22.15 17.37
CA GLY A 104 -7.57 -21.55 17.84
C GLY A 104 -7.77 -20.07 17.49
N VAL A 105 -6.75 -19.36 17.00
CA VAL A 105 -6.91 -18.01 16.46
C VAL A 105 -7.47 -18.08 15.05
N ARG A 106 -8.60 -17.42 14.83
CA ARG A 106 -9.30 -17.35 13.54
C ARG A 106 -9.30 -15.92 13.01
N ILE A 107 -8.92 -15.77 11.74
CA ILE A 107 -8.81 -14.48 11.06
C ILE A 107 -9.68 -14.51 9.81
N VAL A 108 -10.57 -13.51 9.66
CA VAL A 108 -11.40 -13.36 8.47
C VAL A 108 -11.02 -12.10 7.70
N CYS A 109 -11.07 -12.18 6.37
CA CYS A 109 -10.89 -11.05 5.47
C CYS A 109 -12.21 -10.68 4.81
N LEU A 110 -12.66 -9.42 4.97
CA LEU A 110 -13.93 -8.89 4.46
C LEU A 110 -13.66 -7.77 3.45
N TYR A 111 -14.03 -8.01 2.18
CA TYR A 111 -13.77 -7.03 1.12
C TYR A 111 -14.86 -7.04 0.04
N GLY A 112 -14.97 -5.93 -0.68
CA GLY A 112 -15.90 -5.78 -1.79
C GLY A 112 -15.55 -6.67 -3.00
N GLY A 113 -16.54 -6.98 -3.85
CA GLY A 113 -16.34 -7.78 -5.04
C GLY A 113 -16.36 -9.30 -4.84
N ALA A 114 -16.29 -9.79 -3.59
CA ALA A 114 -16.48 -11.20 -3.26
C ALA A 114 -17.94 -11.49 -2.84
N PRO A 115 -18.43 -12.74 -3.04
CA PRO A 115 -19.77 -13.14 -2.61
C PRO A 115 -19.93 -12.99 -1.10
N ILE A 116 -20.91 -12.18 -0.68
CA ILE A 116 -21.12 -11.86 0.73
C ILE A 116 -21.51 -13.09 1.57
N GLY A 117 -22.22 -14.06 0.98
CA GLY A 117 -22.60 -15.29 1.66
C GLY A 117 -21.42 -16.07 2.23
N LYS A 118 -20.33 -16.20 1.45
CA LYS A 118 -19.10 -16.86 1.92
C LYS A 118 -18.46 -16.13 3.10
N GLN A 119 -18.54 -14.79 3.13
CA GLN A 119 -18.01 -14.00 4.23
C GLN A 119 -18.91 -14.13 5.48
N ILE A 120 -20.22 -14.19 5.31
CA ILE A 120 -21.16 -14.48 6.41
C ILE A 120 -20.86 -15.85 7.02
N ASP A 121 -20.66 -16.88 6.20
CA ASP A 121 -20.32 -18.23 6.70
C ASP A 121 -18.96 -18.28 7.41
N ALA A 122 -18.00 -17.45 6.98
CA ALA A 122 -16.73 -17.31 7.69
C ALA A 122 -16.90 -16.58 9.04
N LEU A 123 -17.77 -15.58 9.11
CA LEU A 123 -18.08 -14.85 10.35
C LEU A 123 -18.81 -15.72 11.39
N LYS A 124 -19.64 -16.69 10.96
CA LYS A 124 -20.27 -17.67 11.85
C LYS A 124 -19.28 -18.57 12.59
N LYS A 125 -18.01 -18.61 12.15
CA LYS A 125 -16.94 -19.35 12.82
C LYS A 125 -16.29 -18.54 13.96
N HIS A 126 -16.87 -17.40 14.31
CA HIS A 126 -16.44 -16.54 15.41
C HIS A 126 -14.95 -16.17 15.31
N PRO A 127 -14.52 -15.41 14.28
CA PRO A 127 -13.14 -14.97 14.14
C PRO A 127 -12.80 -13.89 15.18
N GLN A 128 -11.65 -14.04 15.84
CA GLN A 128 -11.14 -13.06 16.79
C GLN A 128 -10.58 -11.82 16.10
N ILE A 129 -10.07 -11.97 14.86
CA ILE A 129 -9.50 -10.86 14.09
C ILE A 129 -10.28 -10.70 12.79
N VAL A 130 -10.75 -9.48 12.55
CA VAL A 130 -11.41 -9.08 11.30
C VAL A 130 -10.52 -8.08 10.58
N VAL A 131 -10.05 -8.45 9.39
CA VAL A 131 -9.36 -7.55 8.47
C VAL A 131 -10.35 -7.16 7.38
N ALA A 132 -10.56 -5.86 7.14
CA ALA A 132 -11.64 -5.45 6.24
C ALA A 132 -11.34 -4.20 5.43
N THR A 133 -11.99 -4.08 4.26
CA THR A 133 -12.17 -2.77 3.64
C THR A 133 -13.35 -2.03 4.29
N PRO A 134 -13.28 -0.69 4.49
CA PRO A 134 -14.29 0.05 5.26
C PRO A 134 -15.72 -0.16 4.77
N GLY A 135 -15.97 -0.01 3.47
CA GLY A 135 -17.31 -0.15 2.90
C GLY A 135 -17.92 -1.55 3.08
N ARG A 136 -17.09 -2.64 3.02
CA ARG A 136 -17.59 -4.00 3.22
C ARG A 136 -17.86 -4.28 4.70
N LEU A 137 -17.05 -3.78 5.62
CA LEU A 137 -17.35 -3.90 7.04
C LEU A 137 -18.64 -3.16 7.40
N SER A 138 -18.82 -1.93 6.89
CA SER A 138 -20.07 -1.17 7.01
C SER A 138 -21.29 -1.95 6.51
N ASP A 139 -21.17 -2.68 5.38
CA ASP A 139 -22.25 -3.51 4.86
C ASP A 139 -22.58 -4.68 5.82
N HIS A 140 -21.58 -5.39 6.35
CA HIS A 140 -21.79 -6.42 7.37
C HIS A 140 -22.39 -5.89 8.65
N MET A 141 -22.00 -4.69 9.10
CA MET A 141 -22.58 -4.02 10.27
C MET A 141 -24.07 -3.67 10.05
N LYS A 142 -24.42 -3.11 8.88
CA LYS A 142 -25.82 -2.82 8.50
C LYS A 142 -26.68 -4.08 8.47
N ARG A 143 -26.11 -5.19 8.01
CA ARG A 143 -26.77 -6.51 7.95
C ARG A 143 -26.75 -7.25 9.29
N ARG A 144 -26.07 -6.73 10.31
CA ARG A 144 -25.90 -7.38 11.62
C ARG A 144 -25.29 -8.78 11.52
N THR A 145 -24.41 -9.00 10.55
CA THR A 145 -23.72 -10.29 10.31
C THR A 145 -22.34 -10.36 10.95
N VAL A 146 -21.85 -9.25 11.52
CA VAL A 146 -20.63 -9.18 12.31
C VAL A 146 -20.97 -8.62 13.69
N LYS A 147 -20.36 -9.19 14.73
CA LYS A 147 -20.46 -8.71 16.12
C LYS A 147 -19.15 -8.03 16.48
N LEU A 148 -19.20 -6.79 16.95
CA LEU A 148 -18.01 -5.98 17.23
C LEU A 148 -18.01 -5.41 18.66
N ASP A 149 -18.89 -5.91 19.52
CA ASP A 149 -19.11 -5.35 20.87
C ASP A 149 -17.90 -5.52 21.79
N ASN A 150 -17.07 -6.55 21.56
CA ASN A 150 -15.90 -6.88 22.35
C ASN A 150 -14.55 -6.54 21.68
N VAL A 151 -14.59 -5.69 20.66
CA VAL A 151 -13.36 -5.23 20.00
C VAL A 151 -12.52 -4.39 20.95
N LYS A 152 -11.29 -4.84 21.19
CA LYS A 152 -10.30 -4.19 22.08
C LYS A 152 -9.35 -3.30 21.28
N THR A 153 -8.88 -3.77 20.11
CA THR A 153 -7.93 -3.05 19.27
C THR A 153 -8.50 -2.75 17.90
N VAL A 154 -8.33 -1.51 17.46
CA VAL A 154 -8.63 -1.09 16.08
C VAL A 154 -7.36 -0.58 15.42
N VAL A 155 -7.15 -0.95 14.16
CA VAL A 155 -6.04 -0.44 13.35
C VAL A 155 -6.58 0.13 12.03
N LEU A 156 -6.08 1.30 11.66
CA LEU A 156 -6.24 1.90 10.33
C LEU A 156 -4.87 1.81 9.64
N ASP A 157 -4.73 0.92 8.67
CA ASP A 157 -3.50 0.82 7.86
C ASP A 157 -3.68 1.57 6.55
N GLU A 158 -2.66 2.31 6.14
CA GLU A 158 -2.70 3.29 5.04
C GLU A 158 -3.88 4.27 5.20
N ALA A 159 -3.97 4.89 6.39
CA ALA A 159 -5.07 5.78 6.76
C ALA A 159 -5.25 6.93 5.77
N ASP A 160 -4.17 7.57 5.32
CA ASP A 160 -4.16 8.60 4.28
C ASP A 160 -4.89 8.11 3.01
N ARG A 161 -4.57 6.92 2.54
CA ARG A 161 -5.21 6.34 1.37
C ARG A 161 -6.69 6.04 1.55
N MET A 162 -7.11 5.60 2.74
CA MET A 162 -8.54 5.38 3.00
C MET A 162 -9.33 6.68 2.87
N LEU A 163 -8.76 7.78 3.36
CA LEU A 163 -9.40 9.10 3.30
C LEU A 163 -9.42 9.64 1.87
N ASP A 164 -8.32 9.56 1.13
CA ASP A 164 -8.24 9.93 -0.29
C ASP A 164 -9.24 9.16 -1.17
N MET A 165 -9.53 7.92 -0.82
CA MET A 165 -10.53 7.10 -1.51
C MET A 165 -11.98 7.43 -1.12
N GLY A 166 -12.19 8.40 -0.23
CA GLY A 166 -13.50 8.84 0.22
C GLY A 166 -14.15 7.95 1.27
N PHE A 167 -13.39 7.06 1.93
CA PHE A 167 -13.92 6.18 2.98
C PHE A 167 -14.11 6.85 4.34
N ILE A 168 -13.92 8.17 4.43
CA ILE A 168 -14.03 8.90 5.70
C ILE A 168 -15.34 8.58 6.45
N HIS A 169 -16.48 8.57 5.76
CA HIS A 169 -17.78 8.30 6.37
C HIS A 169 -17.94 6.85 6.85
N ASP A 170 -17.33 5.88 6.16
CA ASP A 170 -17.37 4.49 6.61
C ASP A 170 -16.42 4.28 7.78
N VAL A 171 -15.22 4.87 7.75
CA VAL A 171 -14.24 4.81 8.84
C VAL A 171 -14.82 5.43 10.13
N THR A 172 -15.36 6.64 10.07
CA THR A 172 -15.94 7.31 11.24
C THR A 172 -17.12 6.51 11.81
N ARG A 173 -18.02 6.02 10.95
CA ARG A 173 -19.15 5.16 11.39
C ARG A 173 -18.67 3.88 12.08
N ILE A 174 -17.60 3.28 11.61
CA ILE A 174 -17.01 2.09 12.24
C ILE A 174 -16.41 2.46 13.59
N LEU A 175 -15.60 3.52 13.65
CA LEU A 175 -14.96 3.98 14.89
C LEU A 175 -15.99 4.39 15.96
N ASP A 176 -17.10 5.02 15.57
CA ASP A 176 -18.20 5.35 16.48
C ASP A 176 -18.81 4.10 17.15
N LYS A 177 -18.92 3.00 16.40
CA LYS A 177 -19.40 1.72 16.95
C LYS A 177 -18.38 1.02 17.83
N LEU A 178 -17.10 1.34 17.67
CA LEU A 178 -15.99 0.77 18.40
C LEU A 178 -15.47 1.71 19.51
N ALA A 179 -16.32 2.54 20.05
CA ALA A 179 -15.94 3.54 21.07
C ALA A 179 -15.41 2.90 22.38
N SER A 180 -15.80 1.66 22.68
CA SER A 180 -15.33 0.91 23.87
C SER A 180 -13.96 0.27 23.72
N ARG A 181 -13.31 0.39 22.54
CA ARG A 181 -11.96 -0.15 22.30
C ARG A 181 -10.94 0.36 23.33
N ARG A 182 -9.91 -0.42 23.58
CA ARG A 182 -8.80 -0.05 24.46
C ARG A 182 -7.79 0.85 23.76
N ASN A 183 -7.45 0.53 22.50
CA ASN A 183 -6.52 1.34 21.72
C ASN A 183 -6.89 1.41 20.23
N LEU A 184 -6.35 2.44 19.57
CA LEU A 184 -6.44 2.69 18.14
C LEU A 184 -5.02 2.94 17.58
N GLY A 185 -4.58 2.07 16.68
CA GLY A 185 -3.36 2.28 15.89
C GLY A 185 -3.69 2.90 14.54
N MET A 186 -3.07 4.02 14.21
CA MET A 186 -3.16 4.64 12.89
C MET A 186 -1.79 4.59 12.22
N PHE A 187 -1.72 3.95 11.05
CA PHE A 187 -0.51 3.78 10.26
C PHE A 187 -0.68 4.45 8.91
N SER A 188 0.23 5.34 8.57
CA SER A 188 0.14 6.15 7.35
C SER A 188 1.52 6.47 6.78
N ALA A 189 1.62 6.66 5.48
CA ALA A 189 2.84 7.18 4.86
C ALA A 189 2.92 8.70 5.02
N THR A 190 1.78 9.37 4.97
CA THR A 190 1.65 10.82 5.15
C THR A 190 0.67 11.14 6.29
N ILE A 191 0.92 12.23 7.00
CA ILE A 191 0.02 12.73 8.04
C ILE A 191 -0.66 13.98 7.48
N SER A 192 -1.71 13.75 6.69
CA SER A 192 -2.56 14.82 6.17
C SER A 192 -3.42 15.44 7.27
N ARG A 193 -4.08 16.57 6.95
CA ARG A 193 -5.01 17.21 7.89
C ARG A 193 -6.16 16.26 8.25
N GLU A 194 -6.69 15.55 7.27
CA GLU A 194 -7.79 14.61 7.47
C GLU A 194 -7.38 13.44 8.37
N VAL A 195 -6.14 12.93 8.25
CA VAL A 195 -5.58 11.90 9.14
C VAL A 195 -5.50 12.44 10.57
N MET A 196 -5.03 13.69 10.74
CA MET A 196 -4.97 14.33 12.06
C MET A 196 -6.35 14.58 12.64
N ASP A 197 -7.34 14.97 11.83
CA ASP A 197 -8.73 15.17 12.29
C ASP A 197 -9.31 13.86 12.85
N ILE A 198 -9.07 12.73 12.21
CA ILE A 198 -9.46 11.41 12.74
C ILE A 198 -8.70 11.09 14.03
N SER A 199 -7.39 11.36 14.09
CA SER A 199 -6.60 11.17 15.30
C SER A 199 -7.18 11.97 16.46
N TRP A 200 -7.40 13.27 16.31
CA TRP A 200 -7.95 14.13 17.37
C TRP A 200 -9.35 13.73 17.83
N MET A 201 -10.19 13.24 16.93
CA MET A 201 -11.55 12.79 17.28
C MET A 201 -11.57 11.44 17.99
N TYR A 202 -10.65 10.52 17.66
CA TYR A 202 -10.79 9.12 18.05
C TYR A 202 -9.64 8.55 18.86
N GLN A 203 -8.44 9.16 18.87
CA GLN A 203 -7.32 8.71 19.68
C GLN A 203 -7.24 9.48 21.01
N ARG A 204 -6.65 8.82 21.99
CA ARG A 204 -6.44 9.34 23.35
C ARG A 204 -4.95 9.41 23.61
N ASP A 205 -4.37 10.61 23.60
CA ASP A 205 -2.96 10.87 23.85
C ASP A 205 -2.04 9.86 23.10
N PRO A 206 -2.10 9.84 21.76
CA PRO A 206 -1.41 8.84 20.98
C PRO A 206 0.11 9.01 21.06
N GLU A 207 0.83 7.89 21.12
CA GLU A 207 2.28 7.90 20.90
C GLU A 207 2.56 8.18 19.42
N GLU A 208 3.22 9.31 19.15
CA GLU A 208 3.60 9.68 17.78
C GLU A 208 4.94 9.05 17.41
N ILE A 209 4.93 8.19 16.40
CA ILE A 209 6.10 7.48 15.91
C ILE A 209 6.36 7.92 14.46
N THR A 210 7.52 8.52 14.25
CA THR A 210 7.98 8.90 12.91
C THR A 210 9.20 8.08 12.54
N VAL A 211 9.09 7.38 11.42
CA VAL A 211 10.21 6.66 10.82
C VAL A 211 10.58 7.36 9.53
N GLN A 212 11.76 7.94 9.51
CA GLN A 212 12.34 8.46 8.29
C GLN A 212 12.90 7.31 7.46
N ALA A 213 12.73 7.36 6.14
CA ALA A 213 13.49 6.47 5.27
C ALA A 213 14.99 6.75 5.54
N LYS A 214 15.75 5.74 5.97
CA LYS A 214 17.21 5.88 6.05
C LYS A 214 17.71 6.29 4.67
N GLU A 215 18.68 7.21 4.60
CA GLU A 215 19.30 7.57 3.32
C GLU A 215 19.85 6.34 2.57
N GLU A 216 20.35 5.35 3.32
CA GLU A 216 20.80 4.05 2.79
C GLU A 216 19.67 3.17 2.20
N ASN A 217 18.41 3.45 2.56
CA ASN A 217 17.21 2.74 2.08
C ASN A 217 16.36 3.61 1.14
N LYS A 218 16.79 4.82 0.81
CA LYS A 218 16.16 5.57 -0.28
C LYS A 218 16.36 4.74 -1.56
N PRO A 219 15.28 4.44 -2.28
CA PRO A 219 15.40 3.77 -3.56
C PRO A 219 16.32 4.58 -4.46
N ASP A 220 17.37 3.97 -4.99
CA ASP A 220 18.22 4.61 -6.01
C ASP A 220 17.45 4.62 -7.34
N ILE A 221 16.72 5.70 -7.59
CA ILE A 221 15.85 5.86 -8.76
C ILE A 221 16.34 7.06 -9.57
N ALA A 222 16.89 6.78 -10.75
CA ALA A 222 17.15 7.82 -11.73
C ALA A 222 15.81 8.35 -12.26
N GLN A 223 15.62 9.69 -12.26
CA GLN A 223 14.36 10.30 -12.62
C GLN A 223 14.55 11.23 -13.80
N TYR A 224 13.78 11.01 -14.85
CA TYR A 224 13.89 11.76 -16.09
C TYR A 224 12.57 12.45 -16.46
N ARG A 225 12.67 13.70 -16.90
CA ARG A 225 11.62 14.46 -17.57
C ARG A 225 11.86 14.40 -19.06
N ILE A 226 10.84 14.02 -19.82
CA ILE A 226 10.87 13.98 -21.27
C ILE A 226 9.76 14.87 -21.79
N ASP A 227 10.14 15.99 -22.38
CA ASP A 227 9.20 16.92 -23.03
C ASP A 227 8.82 16.35 -24.40
N VAL A 228 7.53 16.10 -24.64
CA VAL A 228 7.02 15.38 -25.83
C VAL A 228 5.61 15.83 -26.16
N ASP A 229 5.28 15.90 -27.45
CA ASP A 229 3.91 16.19 -27.88
C ASP A 229 2.92 15.12 -27.39
N GLN A 230 1.69 15.55 -27.05
CA GLN A 230 0.66 14.67 -26.49
C GLN A 230 0.37 13.44 -27.38
N ASN A 231 0.44 13.60 -28.69
CA ASN A 231 0.18 12.54 -29.66
C ASN A 231 1.33 11.54 -29.77
N ASP A 232 2.54 11.95 -29.41
CA ASP A 232 3.76 11.15 -29.56
C ASP A 232 4.15 10.43 -28.27
N LYS A 233 3.52 10.74 -27.13
CA LYS A 233 3.84 10.16 -25.82
C LYS A 233 3.94 8.63 -25.84
N ALA A 234 2.97 7.95 -26.44
CA ALA A 234 2.94 6.50 -26.44
C ALA A 234 4.04 5.91 -27.34
N HIS A 235 4.34 6.58 -28.47
CA HIS A 235 5.42 6.19 -29.35
C HIS A 235 6.79 6.38 -28.69
N VAL A 236 7.03 7.53 -28.07
CA VAL A 236 8.26 7.83 -27.31
C VAL A 236 8.44 6.83 -26.17
N MET A 237 7.37 6.51 -25.42
CA MET A 237 7.43 5.47 -24.38
C MET A 237 7.84 4.12 -24.97
N ALA A 238 7.26 3.70 -26.09
CA ALA A 238 7.61 2.43 -26.74
C ALA A 238 9.06 2.41 -27.23
N GLN A 239 9.57 3.53 -27.75
CA GLN A 239 10.99 3.66 -28.15
C GLN A 239 11.92 3.50 -26.96
N ILE A 240 11.66 4.19 -25.83
CA ILE A 240 12.47 4.08 -24.62
C ILE A 240 12.49 2.63 -24.10
N ILE A 241 11.33 1.98 -24.03
CA ILE A 241 11.24 0.58 -23.56
C ILE A 241 12.14 -0.34 -24.38
N ARG A 242 12.15 -0.15 -25.72
CA ARG A 242 12.98 -0.97 -26.62
C ARG A 242 14.47 -0.63 -26.53
N ALA A 243 14.80 0.67 -26.55
CA ALA A 243 16.18 1.14 -26.57
C ALA A 243 16.93 0.82 -25.28
N GLU A 244 16.26 0.96 -24.14
CA GLU A 244 16.82 0.68 -22.81
C GLU A 244 16.67 -0.79 -22.40
N GLY A 245 15.94 -1.60 -23.17
CA GLY A 245 15.77 -3.03 -22.92
C GLY A 245 14.95 -3.35 -21.66
N HIS A 246 13.96 -2.52 -21.33
CA HIS A 246 13.11 -2.76 -20.16
C HIS A 246 12.16 -3.93 -20.40
N GLU A 247 12.25 -4.95 -19.54
CA GLU A 247 11.45 -6.17 -19.62
C GLU A 247 10.19 -6.11 -18.74
N ARG A 248 10.23 -5.33 -17.65
CA ARG A 248 9.16 -5.25 -16.68
C ARG A 248 8.84 -3.79 -16.34
N VAL A 249 7.74 -3.29 -16.87
CA VAL A 249 7.39 -1.87 -16.87
C VAL A 249 6.04 -1.62 -16.21
N MET A 250 5.95 -0.58 -15.37
CA MET A 250 4.68 -0.02 -14.92
C MET A 250 4.47 1.37 -15.53
N ALA A 251 3.27 1.60 -16.11
CA ALA A 251 2.87 2.90 -16.61
C ALA A 251 1.64 3.43 -15.87
N PHE A 252 1.67 4.71 -15.53
CA PHE A 252 0.61 5.36 -14.77
C PHE A 252 -0.10 6.43 -15.61
N CYS A 253 -1.43 6.34 -15.68
CA CYS A 253 -2.30 7.32 -16.30
C CYS A 253 -3.27 7.91 -15.27
N ASN A 254 -3.64 9.19 -15.46
CA ASN A 254 -4.57 9.86 -14.56
C ASN A 254 -6.03 9.44 -14.75
N THR A 255 -6.39 8.89 -15.91
CA THR A 255 -7.78 8.51 -16.23
C THR A 255 -7.90 7.06 -16.72
N LYS A 256 -9.07 6.46 -16.47
CA LYS A 256 -9.43 5.11 -16.95
C LYS A 256 -9.36 5.01 -18.48
N GLY A 257 -9.90 6.01 -19.18
CA GLY A 257 -9.89 6.05 -20.64
C GLY A 257 -8.49 6.12 -21.22
N MET A 258 -7.55 6.79 -20.53
CA MET A 258 -6.16 6.86 -20.96
C MET A 258 -5.44 5.52 -20.75
N THR A 259 -5.73 4.76 -19.67
CA THR A 259 -5.12 3.43 -19.48
C THR A 259 -5.48 2.47 -20.61
N GLU A 260 -6.75 2.47 -21.06
CA GLU A 260 -7.20 1.63 -22.19
C GLU A 260 -6.58 2.06 -23.51
N ARG A 261 -6.49 3.37 -23.76
CA ARG A 261 -5.87 3.92 -24.99
C ARG A 261 -4.38 3.60 -25.05
N LEU A 262 -3.65 3.82 -23.94
CA LEU A 262 -2.22 3.52 -23.88
C LEU A 262 -1.96 2.03 -24.09
N LYS A 263 -2.72 1.15 -23.42
CA LYS A 263 -2.65 -0.30 -23.65
C LYS A 263 -2.83 -0.62 -25.13
N ALA A 264 -3.92 -0.13 -25.76
CA ALA A 264 -4.20 -0.43 -27.15
C ALA A 264 -3.07 0.06 -28.08
N PHE A 265 -2.52 1.23 -27.83
CA PHE A 265 -1.42 1.78 -28.59
C PHE A 265 -0.12 0.96 -28.45
N LEU A 266 0.25 0.58 -27.23
CA LEU A 266 1.42 -0.26 -27.00
C LEU A 266 1.30 -1.62 -27.70
N MET A 267 0.09 -2.20 -27.71
CA MET A 267 -0.16 -3.44 -28.45
C MET A 267 -0.03 -3.24 -29.98
N MET A 268 -0.48 -2.11 -30.52
CA MET A 268 -0.25 -1.77 -31.94
C MET A 268 1.24 -1.61 -32.26
N GLU A 269 2.01 -1.10 -31.33
CA GLU A 269 3.47 -1.03 -31.41
C GLU A 269 4.16 -2.40 -31.26
N GLY A 270 3.42 -3.49 -31.06
CA GLY A 270 3.96 -4.82 -30.87
C GLY A 270 4.51 -5.09 -29.47
N LEU A 271 4.16 -4.27 -28.49
CA LEU A 271 4.52 -4.45 -27.08
C LEU A 271 3.31 -5.06 -26.33
N GLU A 272 3.52 -6.19 -25.67
CA GLU A 272 2.46 -6.84 -24.89
C GLU A 272 2.17 -6.02 -23.63
N ALA A 273 0.93 -5.51 -23.53
CA ALA A 273 0.49 -4.68 -22.42
C ALA A 273 -0.93 -5.08 -21.96
N ASP A 274 -1.20 -4.94 -20.68
CA ASP A 274 -2.57 -5.01 -20.14
C ASP A 274 -2.77 -3.90 -19.10
N CYS A 275 -4.04 -3.58 -18.78
CA CYS A 275 -4.34 -2.47 -17.89
C CYS A 275 -5.31 -2.85 -16.78
N ILE A 276 -5.26 -2.07 -15.69
CA ILE A 276 -6.28 -2.09 -14.65
C ILE A 276 -6.78 -0.68 -14.31
N HIS A 277 -8.07 -0.58 -14.08
CA HIS A 277 -8.76 0.61 -13.55
C HIS A 277 -10.07 0.20 -12.85
N GLY A 278 -10.76 1.16 -12.25
CA GLY A 278 -11.90 0.89 -11.38
C GLY A 278 -13.07 0.15 -12.04
N ASP A 279 -13.24 0.25 -13.38
CA ASP A 279 -14.36 -0.39 -14.08
C ASP A 279 -14.07 -1.82 -14.53
N ILE A 280 -12.82 -2.29 -14.40
CA ILE A 280 -12.46 -3.67 -14.76
C ILE A 280 -12.98 -4.65 -13.69
N PRO A 281 -13.73 -5.69 -14.10
CA PRO A 281 -14.21 -6.69 -13.18
C PRO A 281 -13.09 -7.33 -12.37
N GLN A 282 -13.34 -7.58 -11.09
CA GLN A 282 -12.33 -8.03 -10.14
C GLN A 282 -11.59 -9.31 -10.59
N LYS A 283 -12.32 -10.28 -11.14
CA LYS A 283 -11.71 -11.52 -11.66
C LYS A 283 -10.68 -11.25 -12.76
N LYS A 284 -10.94 -10.25 -13.62
CA LYS A 284 -10.00 -9.85 -14.68
C LYS A 284 -8.81 -9.12 -14.09
N ARG A 285 -9.01 -8.21 -13.10
CA ARG A 285 -7.91 -7.54 -12.39
C ARG A 285 -6.96 -8.56 -11.75
N GLU A 286 -7.50 -9.59 -11.08
CA GLU A 286 -6.70 -10.67 -10.47
C GLU A 286 -5.89 -11.45 -11.52
N ALA A 287 -6.48 -11.73 -12.66
CA ALA A 287 -5.78 -12.43 -13.74
C ALA A 287 -4.64 -11.61 -14.31
N VAL A 288 -4.85 -10.30 -14.58
CA VAL A 288 -3.82 -9.37 -15.07
C VAL A 288 -2.68 -9.28 -14.06
N MET A 289 -3.03 -9.08 -12.79
CA MET A 289 -2.04 -9.01 -11.70
C MET A 289 -1.22 -10.29 -11.56
N ALA A 290 -1.88 -11.45 -11.64
CA ALA A 290 -1.19 -12.73 -11.54
C ALA A 290 -0.21 -12.93 -12.72
N ARG A 291 -0.59 -12.54 -13.94
CA ARG A 291 0.30 -12.59 -15.11
C ARG A 291 1.51 -11.67 -14.94
N PHE A 292 1.29 -10.44 -14.47
CA PHE A 292 2.37 -9.49 -14.25
C PHE A 292 3.36 -9.96 -13.15
N ARG A 293 2.84 -10.51 -12.04
CA ARG A 293 3.68 -11.09 -10.97
C ARG A 293 4.55 -12.26 -11.43
N ARG A 294 4.04 -13.10 -12.34
CA ARG A 294 4.79 -14.23 -12.90
C ARG A 294 5.74 -13.84 -14.03
N GLY A 295 5.81 -12.55 -14.41
CA GLY A 295 6.62 -12.09 -15.52
C GLY A 295 6.08 -12.45 -16.91
N GLU A 296 4.81 -12.90 -16.99
CA GLU A 296 4.13 -13.26 -18.24
C GLU A 296 3.56 -12.04 -18.98
N LEU A 297 3.52 -10.90 -18.34
CA LEU A 297 3.04 -9.63 -18.88
C LEU A 297 4.13 -8.58 -18.67
N PRO A 298 4.79 -8.10 -19.74
CA PRO A 298 5.91 -7.15 -19.61
C PRO A 298 5.45 -5.75 -19.21
N ILE A 299 4.31 -5.26 -19.72
CA ILE A 299 3.87 -3.89 -19.46
C ILE A 299 2.52 -3.86 -18.77
N PHE A 300 2.50 -3.22 -17.63
CA PHE A 300 1.30 -3.05 -16.82
C PHE A 300 0.90 -1.58 -16.72
N VAL A 301 -0.29 -1.25 -17.23
CA VAL A 301 -0.82 0.11 -17.23
C VAL A 301 -1.89 0.27 -16.16
N ALA A 302 -1.83 1.33 -15.35
CA ALA A 302 -2.79 1.51 -14.26
C ALA A 302 -3.13 2.98 -13.99
N THR A 303 -4.29 3.21 -13.37
CA THR A 303 -4.55 4.45 -12.64
C THR A 303 -4.00 4.32 -11.21
N ASP A 304 -3.70 5.46 -10.55
CA ASP A 304 -3.22 5.47 -9.16
C ASP A 304 -4.13 4.66 -8.23
N VAL A 305 -5.43 4.91 -8.31
CA VAL A 305 -6.43 4.21 -7.48
C VAL A 305 -6.41 2.69 -7.70
N ALA A 306 -6.24 2.24 -8.93
CA ALA A 306 -6.23 0.82 -9.25
C ALA A 306 -4.90 0.16 -8.92
N ALA A 307 -3.79 0.90 -8.97
CA ALA A 307 -2.45 0.42 -8.62
C ALA A 307 -2.17 0.44 -7.10
N ARG A 308 -3.01 1.11 -6.32
CA ARG A 308 -2.87 1.15 -4.86
C ARG A 308 -3.10 -0.22 -4.23
N GLY A 309 -2.30 -0.54 -3.24
CA GLY A 309 -2.37 -1.83 -2.53
C GLY A 309 -1.93 -3.04 -3.38
N ILE A 310 -1.38 -2.79 -4.56
CA ILE A 310 -0.78 -3.83 -5.37
C ILE A 310 0.63 -4.07 -4.86
N ASP A 311 0.87 -5.27 -4.37
CA ASP A 311 2.19 -5.78 -4.05
C ASP A 311 2.87 -6.20 -5.35
N VAL A 312 3.36 -5.20 -6.08
CA VAL A 312 4.21 -5.34 -7.25
C VAL A 312 5.29 -4.31 -7.10
N ASP A 313 6.43 -4.79 -6.74
CA ASP A 313 7.67 -4.05 -6.62
C ASP A 313 8.72 -4.64 -7.55
N ASP A 314 9.84 -3.96 -7.68
CA ASP A 314 10.99 -4.42 -8.44
C ASP A 314 10.73 -4.51 -9.96
N VAL A 315 10.08 -3.45 -10.49
CA VAL A 315 10.01 -3.26 -11.95
C VAL A 315 11.26 -2.53 -12.44
N ASP A 316 11.65 -2.77 -13.69
CA ASP A 316 12.83 -2.15 -14.30
C ASP A 316 12.62 -0.64 -14.46
N ALA A 317 11.43 -0.26 -14.94
CA ALA A 317 11.10 1.13 -15.18
C ALA A 317 9.66 1.48 -14.78
N VAL A 318 9.49 2.72 -14.33
CA VAL A 318 8.20 3.34 -14.11
C VAL A 318 8.01 4.48 -15.12
N PHE A 319 6.88 4.49 -15.79
CA PHE A 319 6.47 5.61 -16.63
C PHE A 319 5.31 6.37 -15.99
N ASN A 320 5.52 7.63 -15.66
CA ASN A 320 4.45 8.58 -15.45
C ASN A 320 3.99 9.07 -16.83
N TYR A 321 3.10 8.31 -17.50
CA TYR A 321 2.53 8.69 -18.78
C TYR A 321 1.79 10.03 -18.70
N ASP A 322 1.07 10.22 -17.57
CA ASP A 322 0.54 11.50 -17.17
C ASP A 322 1.22 11.92 -15.85
N VAL A 323 1.62 13.20 -15.75
CA VAL A 323 2.11 13.76 -14.48
C VAL A 323 1.02 13.63 -13.42
N PRO A 324 1.32 13.06 -12.25
CA PRO A 324 0.31 12.85 -11.21
C PRO A 324 -0.28 14.17 -10.71
N LEU A 325 -1.53 14.11 -10.24
CA LEU A 325 -2.23 15.29 -9.72
C LEU A 325 -1.74 15.70 -8.33
N GLU A 326 -1.34 14.73 -7.52
CA GLU A 326 -0.86 14.90 -6.14
C GLU A 326 0.63 14.52 -6.04
N ASN A 327 1.36 15.23 -5.18
CA ASN A 327 2.81 15.02 -5.00
C ASN A 327 3.12 13.62 -4.47
N GLU A 328 2.29 13.13 -3.55
CA GLU A 328 2.44 11.83 -2.91
C GLU A 328 2.30 10.68 -3.91
N TYR A 329 1.44 10.83 -4.92
CA TYR A 329 1.30 9.81 -5.97
C TYR A 329 2.57 9.63 -6.77
N TYR A 330 3.31 10.71 -7.01
CA TYR A 330 4.60 10.62 -7.67
C TYR A 330 5.55 9.68 -6.92
N VAL A 331 5.70 9.89 -5.63
CA VAL A 331 6.57 9.05 -4.77
C VAL A 331 6.10 7.59 -4.76
N HIS A 332 4.78 7.37 -4.66
CA HIS A 332 4.21 6.03 -4.67
C HIS A 332 4.36 5.31 -6.01
N ARG A 333 4.31 6.05 -7.14
CA ARG A 333 4.51 5.50 -8.48
C ARG A 333 5.97 5.10 -8.68
N ILE A 334 6.91 6.02 -8.48
CA ILE A 334 8.34 5.74 -8.70
C ILE A 334 8.87 4.69 -7.71
N GLY A 335 8.33 4.62 -6.50
CA GLY A 335 8.68 3.62 -5.51
C GLY A 335 8.31 2.17 -5.87
N ARG A 336 7.81 1.90 -7.10
CA ARG A 336 7.65 0.54 -7.64
C ARG A 336 8.94 -0.01 -8.23
N THR A 337 9.94 0.85 -8.46
CA THR A 337 11.29 0.47 -8.91
C THR A 337 12.35 0.86 -7.87
N GLY A 338 13.59 0.48 -8.08
CA GLY A 338 14.72 0.86 -7.23
C GLY A 338 14.76 0.18 -5.86
N ARG A 339 14.12 -0.99 -5.69
CA ARG A 339 14.15 -1.76 -4.45
C ARG A 339 15.20 -2.86 -4.47
N ALA A 340 15.45 -3.49 -3.31
CA ALA A 340 16.38 -4.62 -3.15
C ALA A 340 17.81 -4.35 -3.65
N LYS A 341 18.32 -3.10 -3.50
CA LYS A 341 19.67 -2.67 -3.94
C LYS A 341 19.87 -2.65 -5.47
N ARG A 342 18.79 -2.67 -6.25
CA ARG A 342 18.83 -2.42 -7.69
C ARG A 342 18.56 -0.96 -7.99
N ARG A 343 19.28 -0.41 -8.96
CA ARG A 343 19.02 0.93 -9.48
C ARG A 343 17.75 0.89 -10.32
N GLY A 344 16.77 1.74 -9.97
CA GLY A 344 15.55 1.90 -10.73
C GLY A 344 15.58 3.10 -11.65
N VAL A 345 14.60 3.21 -12.57
CA VAL A 345 14.43 4.37 -13.41
C VAL A 345 12.96 4.77 -13.51
N ALA A 346 12.72 6.08 -13.51
CA ALA A 346 11.39 6.66 -13.67
C ALA A 346 11.41 7.72 -14.76
N TYR A 347 10.52 7.58 -15.74
CA TYR A 347 10.34 8.52 -16.83
C TYR A 347 9.02 9.26 -16.67
N THR A 348 9.05 10.59 -16.78
CA THR A 348 7.84 11.42 -16.71
C THR A 348 7.65 12.16 -18.01
N LEU A 349 6.56 11.85 -18.74
CA LEU A 349 6.26 12.44 -20.05
C LEU A 349 5.45 13.73 -19.86
N VAL A 350 6.02 14.84 -20.27
CA VAL A 350 5.46 16.19 -20.13
C VAL A 350 5.05 16.69 -21.51
N SER A 351 3.75 17.02 -21.69
CA SER A 351 3.22 17.44 -23.01
C SER A 351 2.69 18.87 -23.06
N ASP A 352 2.63 19.54 -21.91
CA ASP A 352 2.13 20.90 -21.83
C ASP A 352 2.78 21.68 -20.67
N TYR A 353 2.66 22.99 -20.72
CA TYR A 353 3.22 23.86 -19.69
C TYR A 353 2.66 23.59 -18.28
N PRO A 354 1.34 23.39 -18.07
CA PRO A 354 0.81 23.05 -16.75
C PRO A 354 1.37 21.76 -16.16
N SER A 355 1.56 20.71 -16.96
CA SER A 355 2.17 19.45 -16.48
C SER A 355 3.65 19.64 -16.13
N GLY A 356 4.39 20.46 -16.88
CA GLY A 356 5.76 20.83 -16.57
C GLY A 356 5.86 21.55 -15.21
N MET A 357 5.06 22.58 -15.00
CA MET A 357 5.02 23.32 -13.72
C MET A 357 4.65 22.43 -12.54
N ARG A 358 3.75 21.46 -12.76
CA ARG A 358 3.38 20.48 -11.72
C ARG A 358 4.55 19.58 -11.37
N LEU A 359 5.27 19.07 -12.37
CA LEU A 359 6.46 18.24 -12.12
C LEU A 359 7.55 19.00 -11.36
N ASP A 360 7.77 20.27 -11.71
CA ASP A 360 8.71 21.13 -11.00
C ASP A 360 8.29 21.35 -9.53
N GLY A 361 6.98 21.47 -9.26
CA GLY A 361 6.41 21.52 -7.93
C GLY A 361 6.64 20.21 -7.14
N ILE A 362 6.43 19.08 -7.79
CA ILE A 362 6.68 17.73 -7.23
C ILE A 362 8.17 17.56 -6.87
N ALA A 363 9.08 17.95 -7.76
CA ALA A 363 10.52 17.86 -7.54
C ALA A 363 10.95 18.68 -6.31
N LYS A 364 10.42 19.90 -6.15
CA LYS A 364 10.64 20.72 -4.94
C LYS A 364 10.09 20.09 -3.67
N PHE A 365 8.88 19.53 -3.73
CA PHE A 365 8.23 18.89 -2.58
C PHE A 365 8.97 17.63 -2.12
N THR A 366 9.42 16.81 -3.07
CA THR A 366 10.09 15.54 -2.77
C THR A 366 11.59 15.70 -2.47
N GLY A 367 12.19 16.83 -2.85
CA GLY A 367 13.62 17.05 -2.82
C GLY A 367 14.41 16.16 -3.79
N ASN A 368 13.72 15.59 -4.78
CA ASN A 368 14.32 14.72 -5.79
C ASN A 368 14.84 15.55 -6.98
N GLU A 369 15.97 15.14 -7.51
CA GLU A 369 16.46 15.65 -8.79
C GLU A 369 15.76 14.93 -9.93
N VAL A 370 15.10 15.68 -10.81
CA VAL A 370 14.47 15.17 -12.04
C VAL A 370 15.24 15.79 -13.21
N LYS A 371 16.06 14.97 -13.87
CA LYS A 371 16.90 15.41 -14.97
C LYS A 371 16.08 15.54 -16.25
N LYS A 372 16.39 16.53 -17.07
CA LYS A 372 15.83 16.59 -18.42
C LYS A 372 16.55 15.62 -19.33
N ALA A 373 15.79 15.00 -20.22
CA ALA A 373 16.32 14.09 -21.21
C ALA A 373 15.45 14.10 -22.49
N HIS A 374 16.05 13.75 -23.60
CA HIS A 374 15.36 13.56 -24.87
C HIS A 374 15.85 12.29 -25.57
N LEU A 375 15.14 11.87 -26.60
CA LEU A 375 15.61 10.78 -27.46
C LEU A 375 16.44 11.36 -28.61
N ASP A 376 17.60 10.77 -28.85
CA ASP A 376 18.39 11.09 -30.04
C ASP A 376 17.76 10.51 -31.33
N ALA A 377 18.41 10.72 -32.46
CA ALA A 377 17.94 10.22 -33.76
C ALA A 377 17.92 8.67 -33.83
N GLU A 378 18.62 7.99 -32.96
CA GLU A 378 18.68 6.52 -32.85
C GLU A 378 17.69 5.98 -31.80
N GLY A 379 16.94 6.85 -31.13
CA GLY A 379 15.96 6.51 -30.10
C GLY A 379 16.53 6.22 -28.72
N LYS A 380 17.80 6.58 -28.49
CA LYS A 380 18.45 6.43 -27.18
C LYS A 380 18.19 7.66 -26.30
N LEU A 381 18.10 7.42 -24.99
CA LEU A 381 17.94 8.50 -24.01
C LEU A 381 19.26 9.26 -23.84
N VAL A 382 19.19 10.59 -24.00
CA VAL A 382 20.30 11.52 -23.79
C VAL A 382 19.89 12.55 -22.76
N GLU A 383 20.71 12.74 -21.71
CA GLU A 383 20.51 13.79 -20.70
C GLU A 383 20.88 15.15 -21.30
N ASP A 384 20.09 16.20 -21.02
CA ASP A 384 20.28 17.58 -21.51
C ASP A 384 21.42 18.29 -20.75
#